data_6a041a1eb5ee680296e1b1ee35aed617
#
_entry.id   6a041a1eb5ee680296e1b1ee35aed617
#
_cell.length_a   1.000
_cell.length_b   1.000
_cell.length_c   1.000
_cell.angle_alpha   90.00
_cell.angle_beta   90.00
_cell.angle_gamma   90.00
#
_symmetry.space_group_name_H-M   'P 1'
#
loop_
_entity.id
_entity.type
_entity.pdbx_description
1 polymer ?
#
loop_
_entity_poly.entity_id
_entity_poly.type
_entity_poly.pdbx_seq_one_letter_code
_entity_poly.pdbx_strand_id
1 'polypeptide(L)'
;MKRKIFLILALIIGIISFSEENSTDVGSYEITKDEKGNYIIVPKNGASIKGDIKRIEQKIEKGNNNIIYGRVNLIKEGDDKNFSSSGESDNNFLKGDGNVISMSNRLNIFGDSNKVYGMDDTNIFGEHNTIRVDNKENEEKVYQKLTKNNVLAYGNYNGIYNSRNSYTFGNNNEIYRSFNSLAIGDQNVIKRTYTEKDEYIPQDTPESEYSFAYGFLNQLIDSQHSEAFGEENEINNSNFSSAKGLRNKIETSYGSTINGMFSNIKKSKNSFIQGYASNIENAPNSSIIGGYFSKVNMKNSVAIGSFSATKKIEKNGYLTNQSKENVYALAVGGEYVYKDDNKNETVYKAKRRIQGLADGAEDDEAVTVAQLKKVDEKIKGVSEAKCKSELALSGISNAVAIANLVQVNSYSNYRHNLSVAYGYYGESHAIALGFSGVTKNRKFVYKLSGSVNNKGNLALGLGAGLMLGDRENSLDTNNLDVKKLYDKIDKLEKENEEFKEYKKNTENKIKELEKQLRILINKK
;
A
#
# COMPACT_ATOMS: atom_id res chain seq x y z
N MET A 1 -19.04 -17.37 14.74
CA MET A 1 -19.58 -16.06 14.33
C MET A 1 -20.91 -16.14 13.57
N LYS A 2 -21.12 -17.15 12.69
CA LYS A 2 -22.37 -17.32 11.91
C LYS A 2 -23.67 -17.49 12.76
N ARG A 3 -23.60 -18.07 13.97
CA ARG A 3 -24.77 -18.22 14.86
C ARG A 3 -25.22 -16.94 15.59
N LYS A 4 -24.36 -15.94 15.76
CA LYS A 4 -24.74 -14.71 16.47
C LYS A 4 -25.44 -13.68 15.57
N ILE A 5 -25.14 -13.67 14.27
CA ILE A 5 -25.83 -12.79 13.31
C ILE A 5 -27.25 -13.28 13.08
N PHE A 6 -27.45 -14.60 13.03
CA PHE A 6 -28.80 -15.20 12.94
C PHE A 6 -29.65 -14.91 14.19
N LEU A 7 -29.04 -14.82 15.37
CA LEU A 7 -29.77 -14.52 16.61
C LEU A 7 -30.21 -13.05 16.68
N ILE A 8 -29.45 -12.12 16.12
CA ILE A 8 -29.81 -10.69 16.09
C ILE A 8 -30.94 -10.44 15.08
N LEU A 9 -30.91 -11.11 13.91
CA LEU A 9 -32.01 -11.08 12.95
C LEU A 9 -33.28 -11.72 13.54
N ALA A 10 -33.13 -12.83 14.25
CA ALA A 10 -34.24 -13.49 14.94
C ALA A 10 -34.83 -12.63 16.09
N LEU A 11 -34.01 -11.80 16.74
CA LEU A 11 -34.49 -10.89 17.79
C LEU A 11 -35.26 -9.70 17.22
N ILE A 12 -34.90 -9.21 16.04
CA ILE A 12 -35.64 -8.13 15.35
C ILE A 12 -36.96 -8.67 14.79
N ILE A 13 -37.01 -9.94 14.33
CA ILE A 13 -38.23 -10.61 13.87
C ILE A 13 -39.09 -11.07 15.05
N GLY A 14 -38.47 -11.38 16.20
CA GLY A 14 -39.16 -11.87 17.41
C GLY A 14 -39.87 -10.78 18.25
N ILE A 15 -39.69 -9.51 17.93
CA ILE A 15 -40.40 -8.37 18.58
C ILE A 15 -41.78 -8.13 17.93
N ILE A 16 -42.07 -8.74 16.77
CA ILE A 16 -43.44 -8.78 16.22
C ILE A 16 -44.06 -10.14 16.56
N SER A 17 -44.09 -10.52 17.83
CA SER A 17 -45.07 -11.45 18.32
C SER A 17 -46.38 -10.69 18.37
N PHE A 18 -47.24 -10.95 17.40
CA PHE A 18 -48.61 -10.54 17.48
C PHE A 18 -49.22 -11.18 18.74
N SER A 19 -49.49 -10.35 19.73
CA SER A 19 -50.47 -10.72 20.72
C SER A 19 -51.77 -10.93 19.94
N GLU A 20 -52.31 -12.13 19.98
CA GLU A 20 -53.72 -12.37 19.68
C GLU A 20 -54.56 -11.55 20.69
N GLU A 21 -54.72 -10.25 20.45
CA GLU A 21 -55.86 -9.61 20.98
C GLU A 21 -57.04 -9.90 20.07
N ASN A 22 -57.92 -10.74 20.60
CA ASN A 22 -59.29 -10.90 20.09
C ASN A 22 -59.99 -9.53 20.03
N SER A 23 -59.68 -8.73 19.04
CA SER A 23 -60.57 -7.63 18.70
C SER A 23 -61.65 -8.10 17.74
N THR A 24 -62.73 -8.51 18.29
CA THR A 24 -63.99 -8.87 17.63
C THR A 24 -64.72 -7.63 17.08
N ASP A 25 -64.01 -6.58 16.72
CA ASP A 25 -64.64 -5.45 16.06
C ASP A 25 -64.11 -5.23 14.67
N VAL A 26 -64.31 -6.22 13.80
CA VAL A 26 -64.31 -6.02 12.35
C VAL A 26 -65.69 -5.46 12.00
N GLY A 27 -65.94 -4.27 12.42
CA GLY A 27 -67.20 -3.60 12.12
C GLY A 27 -67.45 -3.56 10.62
N SER A 28 -68.53 -4.18 10.19
CA SER A 28 -69.16 -4.12 8.88
C SER A 28 -68.74 -5.11 7.80
N TYR A 29 -67.89 -6.10 8.06
CA TYR A 29 -67.55 -7.09 7.04
C TYR A 29 -67.67 -8.53 7.59
N GLU A 30 -68.01 -9.49 6.73
CA GLU A 30 -68.02 -10.92 7.03
C GLU A 30 -67.01 -11.65 6.15
N ILE A 31 -66.24 -12.58 6.73
CA ILE A 31 -65.33 -13.43 6.00
C ILE A 31 -66.11 -14.67 5.58
N THR A 32 -66.27 -14.89 4.28
CA THR A 32 -66.88 -16.09 3.71
C THR A 32 -65.93 -16.83 2.79
N LYS A 33 -66.25 -18.04 2.40
CA LYS A 33 -65.50 -18.77 1.36
C LYS A 33 -66.29 -18.75 0.06
N ASP A 34 -65.58 -18.48 -1.06
CA ASP A 34 -66.15 -18.63 -2.38
C ASP A 34 -66.32 -20.16 -2.74
N GLU A 35 -66.94 -20.43 -3.87
CA GLU A 35 -67.18 -21.78 -4.34
C GLU A 35 -65.89 -22.62 -4.58
N LYS A 36 -64.73 -21.94 -4.64
CA LYS A 36 -63.39 -22.53 -4.82
C LYS A 36 -62.62 -22.67 -3.51
N GLY A 37 -63.20 -22.29 -2.37
CA GLY A 37 -62.57 -22.39 -1.06
C GLY A 37 -61.71 -21.19 -0.65
N ASN A 38 -61.59 -20.15 -1.46
CA ASN A 38 -60.89 -18.93 -1.11
C ASN A 38 -61.66 -18.10 -0.11
N TYR A 39 -60.99 -17.47 0.87
CA TYR A 39 -61.63 -16.56 1.80
C TYR A 39 -61.85 -15.22 1.10
N ILE A 40 -63.12 -14.75 1.09
CA ILE A 40 -63.54 -13.46 0.60
C ILE A 40 -64.17 -12.65 1.71
N ILE A 41 -63.96 -11.33 1.71
CA ILE A 41 -64.58 -10.43 2.65
C ILE A 41 -65.80 -9.81 1.98
N VAL A 42 -66.98 -10.05 2.59
CA VAL A 42 -68.25 -9.55 2.12
C VAL A 42 -68.74 -8.48 3.10
N PRO A 43 -69.17 -7.29 2.65
CA PRO A 43 -69.79 -6.27 3.52
C PRO A 43 -71.00 -6.87 4.24
N LYS A 44 -71.07 -6.68 5.58
CA LYS A 44 -72.28 -7.05 6.33
C LYS A 44 -73.45 -6.17 5.90
N ASN A 45 -74.63 -6.76 5.80
CA ASN A 45 -75.86 -6.08 5.39
C ASN A 45 -76.06 -4.73 6.14
N GLY A 46 -76.05 -3.63 5.38
CA GLY A 46 -76.32 -2.29 5.88
C GLY A 46 -75.14 -1.32 5.91
N ALA A 47 -73.95 -1.74 5.63
CA ALA A 47 -72.81 -0.84 5.47
C ALA A 47 -72.93 -0.07 4.15
N SER A 48 -73.37 1.21 4.20
CA SER A 48 -73.34 2.08 3.03
C SER A 48 -71.92 2.60 2.82
N ILE A 49 -71.21 2.05 1.85
CA ILE A 49 -69.98 2.62 1.35
C ILE A 49 -70.36 3.84 0.53
N LYS A 50 -70.20 5.05 1.08
CA LYS A 50 -70.31 6.29 0.32
C LYS A 50 -69.04 6.46 -0.53
N GLY A 51 -69.07 5.96 -1.74
CA GLY A 51 -68.06 6.09 -2.74
C GLY A 51 -68.40 5.19 -3.93
N ASP A 52 -67.97 5.52 -5.11
CA ASP A 52 -68.33 4.89 -6.37
C ASP A 52 -68.01 3.38 -6.35
N ILE A 53 -69.03 2.60 -6.04
CA ILE A 53 -68.96 1.12 -5.86
C ILE A 53 -68.68 0.37 -7.18
N LYS A 54 -68.59 1.06 -8.30
CA LYS A 54 -68.34 0.46 -9.63
C LYS A 54 -66.94 -0.03 -9.89
N ARG A 55 -66.02 0.04 -8.93
CA ARG A 55 -64.59 -0.37 -9.10
C ARG A 55 -64.04 -1.25 -7.98
N ILE A 56 -64.87 -2.04 -7.32
CA ILE A 56 -64.38 -3.07 -6.39
C ILE A 56 -64.35 -4.40 -7.15
N GLU A 57 -63.36 -4.56 -8.00
CA GLU A 57 -63.04 -5.83 -8.61
C GLU A 57 -61.90 -6.52 -7.81
N GLN A 58 -62.29 -7.34 -6.82
CA GLN A 58 -61.39 -8.39 -6.37
C GLN A 58 -61.53 -9.54 -7.36
N LYS A 59 -60.55 -9.78 -8.18
CA LYS A 59 -60.63 -10.87 -9.16
C LYS A 59 -59.66 -11.98 -8.79
N ILE A 60 -60.19 -13.11 -8.37
CA ILE A 60 -59.42 -14.38 -8.21
C ILE A 60 -59.73 -15.23 -9.45
N GLU A 61 -58.78 -15.37 -10.35
CA GLU A 61 -58.94 -16.15 -11.57
C GLU A 61 -58.72 -17.66 -11.32
N LYS A 62 -57.73 -18.02 -10.49
CA LYS A 62 -57.43 -19.37 -10.03
C LYS A 62 -56.64 -19.36 -8.73
N GLY A 63 -56.81 -20.34 -7.89
CA GLY A 63 -56.04 -20.58 -6.67
C GLY A 63 -56.91 -20.90 -5.47
N ASN A 64 -56.29 -21.61 -4.48
CA ASN A 64 -56.98 -22.11 -3.28
C ASN A 64 -56.43 -21.42 -2.03
N ASN A 65 -57.26 -21.30 -1.00
CA ASN A 65 -56.91 -20.77 0.31
C ASN A 65 -56.30 -19.33 0.31
N ASN A 66 -56.72 -18.46 -0.59
CA ASN A 66 -56.29 -17.07 -0.59
C ASN A 66 -57.17 -16.24 0.34
N ILE A 67 -56.55 -15.37 1.16
CA ILE A 67 -57.20 -14.44 2.06
C ILE A 67 -56.89 -13.04 1.62
N ILE A 68 -57.90 -12.25 1.28
CA ILE A 68 -57.73 -10.91 0.74
C ILE A 68 -58.51 -9.87 1.54
N TYR A 69 -57.83 -8.87 2.08
CA TYR A 69 -58.41 -7.71 2.72
C TYR A 69 -58.04 -6.44 1.92
N GLY A 70 -59.03 -5.72 1.41
CA GLY A 70 -58.78 -4.50 0.65
C GLY A 70 -59.57 -4.43 -0.66
N ARG A 71 -59.23 -3.47 -1.51
CA ARG A 71 -59.91 -3.20 -2.77
C ARG A 71 -59.02 -3.38 -3.97
N VAL A 72 -59.60 -3.78 -5.11
CA VAL A 72 -58.91 -3.86 -6.40
C VAL A 72 -57.68 -4.78 -6.41
N ASN A 73 -57.64 -5.79 -5.50
CA ASN A 73 -56.59 -6.78 -5.52
C ASN A 73 -56.85 -7.82 -6.64
N LEU A 74 -55.80 -8.24 -7.33
CA LEU A 74 -55.92 -9.16 -8.46
C LEU A 74 -55.00 -10.35 -8.26
N ILE A 75 -55.57 -11.56 -8.22
CA ILE A 75 -54.82 -12.83 -8.28
C ILE A 75 -55.09 -13.44 -9.65
N LYS A 76 -54.03 -13.58 -10.45
CA LYS A 76 -54.11 -14.10 -11.81
C LYS A 76 -53.54 -15.51 -11.95
N GLU A 77 -54.07 -16.23 -12.92
CA GLU A 77 -53.36 -17.34 -13.55
C GLU A 77 -52.31 -16.77 -14.52
N GLY A 78 -51.18 -17.42 -14.67
CA GLY A 78 -50.19 -17.06 -15.67
C GLY A 78 -50.61 -17.49 -17.07
N ASP A 79 -50.51 -16.62 -18.03
CA ASP A 79 -50.69 -16.94 -19.45
C ASP A 79 -49.50 -17.69 -20.08
N ASP A 80 -48.45 -17.96 -19.30
CA ASP A 80 -47.18 -18.48 -19.83
C ASP A 80 -47.16 -20.02 -19.84
N LYS A 81 -47.17 -20.58 -21.03
CA LYS A 81 -47.12 -22.03 -21.28
C LYS A 81 -45.82 -22.70 -20.83
N ASN A 82 -44.84 -21.93 -20.39
CA ASN A 82 -43.45 -22.36 -20.11
C ASN A 82 -43.16 -22.59 -18.63
N PHE A 83 -44.09 -22.34 -17.72
CA PHE A 83 -43.92 -22.70 -16.31
C PHE A 83 -44.47 -24.11 -16.02
N SER A 84 -43.60 -24.97 -15.53
CA SER A 84 -43.96 -26.33 -15.11
C SER A 84 -44.66 -26.41 -13.75
N SER A 85 -44.96 -25.29 -13.11
CA SER A 85 -45.83 -25.23 -11.93
C SER A 85 -47.27 -25.17 -12.38
N SER A 86 -48.21 -25.64 -11.54
CA SER A 86 -49.64 -25.72 -11.81
C SER A 86 -50.34 -24.42 -12.21
N GLY A 87 -49.61 -23.31 -12.38
CA GLY A 87 -50.16 -22.03 -12.75
C GLY A 87 -51.09 -21.39 -11.70
N GLU A 88 -51.23 -22.02 -10.55
CA GLU A 88 -52.14 -21.62 -9.47
C GLU A 88 -51.40 -20.70 -8.47
N SER A 89 -52.16 -19.76 -7.89
CA SER A 89 -51.67 -18.88 -6.84
C SER A 89 -52.37 -19.21 -5.53
N ASP A 90 -51.73 -20.04 -4.71
CA ASP A 90 -52.34 -20.64 -3.52
C ASP A 90 -51.79 -20.08 -2.20
N ASN A 91 -52.64 -20.15 -1.16
CA ASN A 91 -52.27 -19.85 0.22
C ASN A 91 -51.68 -18.42 0.41
N ASN A 92 -52.22 -17.45 -0.27
CA ASN A 92 -51.74 -16.07 -0.21
C ASN A 92 -52.60 -15.24 0.78
N PHE A 93 -51.95 -14.40 1.56
CA PHE A 93 -52.57 -13.42 2.44
C PHE A 93 -52.26 -11.99 1.95
N LEU A 94 -53.32 -11.23 1.62
CA LEU A 94 -53.22 -9.86 1.13
C LEU A 94 -53.99 -8.91 2.02
N LYS A 95 -53.34 -7.85 2.48
CA LYS A 95 -54.02 -6.75 3.19
C LYS A 95 -53.55 -5.43 2.59
N GLY A 96 -54.46 -4.76 1.88
CA GLY A 96 -54.22 -3.50 1.17
C GLY A 96 -54.94 -3.40 -0.16
N ASP A 97 -54.72 -2.35 -0.87
CA ASP A 97 -55.40 -2.03 -2.11
C ASP A 97 -54.50 -2.20 -3.35
N GLY A 98 -55.05 -2.63 -4.46
CA GLY A 98 -54.36 -2.65 -5.76
C GLY A 98 -53.19 -3.63 -5.91
N ASN A 99 -53.06 -4.63 -5.06
CA ASN A 99 -52.02 -5.61 -5.17
C ASN A 99 -52.29 -6.62 -6.32
N VAL A 100 -51.25 -6.99 -7.04
CA VAL A 100 -51.31 -7.96 -8.16
C VAL A 100 -50.40 -9.14 -7.91
N ILE A 101 -50.98 -10.35 -7.93
CA ILE A 101 -50.26 -11.60 -7.77
C ILE A 101 -50.53 -12.50 -8.98
N SER A 102 -49.50 -13.17 -9.47
CA SER A 102 -49.64 -14.16 -10.54
C SER A 102 -48.62 -15.29 -10.33
N MET A 103 -49.05 -16.53 -10.49
CA MET A 103 -48.23 -17.76 -10.39
C MET A 103 -47.35 -17.79 -9.13
N SER A 104 -47.89 -17.40 -7.98
CA SER A 104 -47.12 -17.22 -6.75
C SER A 104 -47.84 -17.77 -5.54
N ASN A 105 -47.15 -18.52 -4.70
CA ASN A 105 -47.74 -19.22 -3.56
C ASN A 105 -47.10 -18.82 -2.22
N ARG A 106 -47.88 -18.90 -1.15
CA ARG A 106 -47.44 -18.65 0.23
C ARG A 106 -46.92 -17.26 0.44
N LEU A 107 -47.66 -16.26 -0.04
CA LEU A 107 -47.30 -14.83 0.09
C LEU A 107 -48.01 -14.21 1.29
N ASN A 108 -47.32 -13.25 1.94
CA ASN A 108 -47.92 -12.34 2.89
C ASN A 108 -47.64 -10.90 2.43
N ILE A 109 -48.70 -10.20 2.04
CA ILE A 109 -48.59 -8.83 1.52
C ILE A 109 -49.41 -7.89 2.41
N PHE A 110 -48.73 -6.89 2.98
CA PHE A 110 -49.31 -5.83 3.76
C PHE A 110 -48.95 -4.49 3.14
N GLY A 111 -49.90 -3.82 2.51
CA GLY A 111 -49.70 -2.51 1.84
C GLY A 111 -50.29 -2.50 0.44
N ASP A 112 -50.10 -1.39 -0.24
CA ASP A 112 -50.85 -1.09 -1.46
C ASP A 112 -49.96 -1.20 -2.72
N SER A 113 -50.61 -1.54 -3.84
CA SER A 113 -49.99 -1.50 -5.17
C SER A 113 -48.74 -2.39 -5.35
N ASN A 114 -48.59 -3.45 -4.56
CA ASN A 114 -47.46 -4.38 -4.69
C ASN A 114 -47.74 -5.39 -5.83
N LYS A 115 -46.65 -5.83 -6.49
CA LYS A 115 -46.73 -6.76 -7.63
C LYS A 115 -45.83 -7.97 -7.39
N VAL A 116 -46.37 -9.18 -7.49
CA VAL A 116 -45.61 -10.43 -7.34
C VAL A 116 -45.91 -11.37 -8.50
N TYR A 117 -44.86 -11.82 -9.19
CA TYR A 117 -44.97 -12.72 -10.33
C TYR A 117 -43.98 -13.90 -10.23
N GLY A 118 -44.48 -15.13 -10.22
CA GLY A 118 -43.65 -16.34 -10.27
C GLY A 118 -42.74 -16.54 -9.06
N MET A 119 -43.09 -16.02 -7.90
CA MET A 119 -42.28 -16.05 -6.67
C MET A 119 -43.04 -16.64 -5.51
N ASP A 120 -42.51 -17.68 -4.90
CA ASP A 120 -43.07 -18.32 -3.71
C ASP A 120 -42.42 -17.82 -2.42
N ASP A 121 -43.05 -18.10 -1.27
CA ASP A 121 -42.54 -17.81 0.06
C ASP A 121 -42.11 -16.32 0.22
N THR A 122 -42.91 -15.40 -0.27
CA THR A 122 -42.58 -13.97 -0.32
C THR A 122 -43.36 -13.17 0.71
N ASN A 123 -42.70 -12.31 1.45
CA ASN A 123 -43.31 -11.38 2.39
C ASN A 123 -43.08 -9.94 1.97
N ILE A 124 -44.13 -9.13 1.94
CA ILE A 124 -44.06 -7.71 1.58
C ILE A 124 -44.74 -6.87 2.64
N PHE A 125 -44.08 -5.86 3.13
CA PHE A 125 -44.61 -4.84 4.05
C PHE A 125 -44.30 -3.45 3.48
N GLY A 126 -45.28 -2.79 2.90
CA GLY A 126 -45.12 -1.49 2.27
C GLY A 126 -45.82 -1.38 0.94
N GLU A 127 -45.52 -0.32 0.21
CA GLU A 127 -46.24 0.05 -0.99
C GLU A 127 -45.39 0.00 -2.25
N HIS A 128 -46.01 -0.27 -3.40
CA HIS A 128 -45.39 -0.22 -4.73
C HIS A 128 -44.17 -1.14 -4.90
N ASN A 129 -44.01 -2.17 -4.10
CA ASN A 129 -42.90 -3.14 -4.26
C ASN A 129 -43.19 -4.05 -5.46
N THR A 130 -42.12 -4.40 -6.20
CA THR A 130 -42.22 -5.30 -7.34
C THR A 130 -41.28 -6.49 -7.16
N ILE A 131 -41.82 -7.71 -7.06
CA ILE A 131 -41.04 -8.92 -6.91
C ILE A 131 -41.44 -9.86 -8.04
N ARG A 132 -40.51 -10.23 -8.89
CA ARG A 132 -40.81 -11.04 -10.06
C ARG A 132 -39.66 -11.86 -10.58
N VAL A 133 -40.02 -12.95 -11.26
CA VAL A 133 -39.16 -13.69 -12.19
C VAL A 133 -39.43 -13.18 -13.61
N ASP A 134 -38.41 -12.67 -14.29
CA ASP A 134 -38.53 -12.24 -15.69
C ASP A 134 -38.31 -13.42 -16.64
N ASN A 135 -39.30 -13.74 -17.47
CA ASN A 135 -39.19 -14.70 -18.54
C ASN A 135 -38.65 -14.00 -19.80
N LYS A 136 -37.34 -14.11 -20.06
CA LYS A 136 -36.84 -13.86 -21.41
C LYS A 136 -36.65 -15.18 -22.13
N GLU A 137 -37.05 -15.24 -23.39
CA GLU A 137 -37.17 -16.46 -24.21
C GLU A 137 -35.95 -17.41 -24.26
N ASN A 138 -34.79 -17.00 -23.77
CA ASN A 138 -33.55 -17.79 -23.78
C ASN A 138 -33.05 -18.26 -22.41
N GLU A 139 -33.82 -18.06 -21.32
CA GLU A 139 -33.35 -18.34 -19.96
C GLU A 139 -34.13 -19.52 -19.29
N GLU A 140 -34.81 -20.33 -20.08
CA GLU A 140 -35.69 -21.44 -19.64
C GLU A 140 -35.05 -22.41 -18.62
N LYS A 141 -33.73 -22.59 -18.67
CA LYS A 141 -33.02 -23.52 -17.80
C LYS A 141 -32.72 -22.98 -16.39
N VAL A 142 -32.71 -21.67 -16.21
CA VAL A 142 -32.38 -21.04 -14.92
C VAL A 142 -33.59 -21.04 -14.00
N TYR A 143 -34.79 -20.98 -14.55
CA TYR A 143 -36.05 -20.79 -13.79
C TYR A 143 -36.65 -22.06 -13.18
N GLN A 144 -36.39 -23.22 -13.73
CA GLN A 144 -36.93 -24.50 -13.20
C GLN A 144 -36.46 -24.82 -11.77
N LYS A 145 -35.44 -24.12 -11.24
CA LYS A 145 -34.85 -24.36 -9.92
C LYS A 145 -35.25 -23.34 -8.84
N LEU A 146 -36.03 -22.31 -9.18
CA LEU A 146 -36.41 -21.24 -8.25
C LEU A 146 -37.67 -21.59 -7.40
N THR A 147 -37.86 -22.85 -7.02
CA THR A 147 -39.08 -23.33 -6.35
C THR A 147 -39.22 -22.95 -4.87
N LYS A 148 -38.23 -22.25 -4.26
CA LYS A 148 -38.32 -21.70 -2.89
C LYS A 148 -37.58 -20.38 -2.84
N ASN A 149 -38.29 -19.30 -2.93
CA ASN A 149 -37.65 -17.99 -3.12
C ASN A 149 -37.29 -17.25 -1.82
N ASN A 150 -38.08 -17.46 -0.74
CA ASN A 150 -37.88 -16.85 0.56
C ASN A 150 -37.42 -15.37 0.46
N VAL A 151 -38.29 -14.51 -0.01
CA VAL A 151 -38.01 -13.10 -0.28
C VAL A 151 -38.75 -12.22 0.71
N LEU A 152 -38.12 -11.14 1.17
CA LEU A 152 -38.75 -10.12 2.00
C LEU A 152 -38.48 -8.73 1.44
N ALA A 153 -39.55 -7.96 1.23
CA ALA A 153 -39.48 -6.53 0.96
C ALA A 153 -40.20 -5.78 2.08
N TYR A 154 -39.47 -4.91 2.77
CA TYR A 154 -40.00 -4.03 3.79
C TYR A 154 -39.71 -2.57 3.41
N GLY A 155 -40.77 -1.79 3.23
CA GLY A 155 -40.69 -0.40 2.74
C GLY A 155 -41.33 -0.23 1.37
N ASN A 156 -41.02 0.85 0.68
CA ASN A 156 -41.73 1.22 -0.52
C ASN A 156 -40.85 1.20 -1.78
N TYR A 157 -41.46 0.92 -2.92
CA TYR A 157 -40.80 0.92 -4.23
C TYR A 157 -39.59 -0.01 -4.36
N ASN A 158 -39.49 -1.05 -3.54
CA ASN A 158 -38.40 -2.02 -3.66
C ASN A 158 -38.66 -2.97 -4.83
N GLY A 159 -37.58 -3.32 -5.55
CA GLY A 159 -37.57 -4.27 -6.64
C GLY A 159 -36.70 -5.50 -6.34
N ILE A 160 -37.24 -6.71 -6.45
CA ILE A 160 -36.48 -7.95 -6.35
C ILE A 160 -36.81 -8.80 -7.57
N TYR A 161 -35.81 -9.00 -8.42
CA TYR A 161 -35.99 -9.63 -9.72
C TYR A 161 -35.07 -10.85 -9.87
N ASN A 162 -35.60 -11.99 -10.24
CA ASN A 162 -34.86 -13.22 -10.49
C ASN A 162 -33.86 -13.58 -9.36
N SER A 163 -34.27 -13.34 -8.10
CA SER A 163 -33.41 -13.44 -6.92
C SER A 163 -34.12 -14.27 -5.85
N ARG A 164 -33.37 -15.08 -5.09
CA ARG A 164 -33.92 -15.87 -3.97
C ARG A 164 -33.13 -15.64 -2.70
N ASN A 165 -33.73 -15.92 -1.53
CA ASN A 165 -33.16 -15.63 -0.22
C ASN A 165 -32.66 -14.19 -0.14
N SER A 166 -33.42 -13.26 -0.71
CA SER A 166 -33.00 -11.87 -0.86
C SER A 166 -33.96 -10.94 -0.15
N TYR A 167 -33.42 -9.91 0.48
CA TYR A 167 -34.15 -9.08 1.41
C TYR A 167 -33.88 -7.60 1.15
N THR A 168 -34.94 -6.79 1.16
CA THR A 168 -34.84 -5.33 1.10
C THR A 168 -35.52 -4.70 2.31
N PHE A 169 -34.87 -3.70 2.92
CA PHE A 169 -35.41 -2.88 4.00
C PHE A 169 -35.17 -1.41 3.68
N GLY A 170 -36.24 -0.65 3.56
CA GLY A 170 -36.18 0.78 3.17
C GLY A 170 -36.84 1.02 1.83
N ASN A 171 -36.42 2.05 1.10
CA ASN A 171 -37.14 2.45 -0.10
C ASN A 171 -36.27 2.44 -1.36
N ASN A 172 -36.89 2.16 -2.51
CA ASN A 172 -36.23 2.17 -3.82
C ASN A 172 -35.00 1.26 -3.92
N ASN A 173 -34.90 0.20 -3.12
CA ASN A 173 -33.81 -0.76 -3.24
C ASN A 173 -34.09 -1.73 -4.39
N GLU A 174 -33.05 -2.12 -5.13
CA GLU A 174 -33.14 -3.06 -6.24
C GLU A 174 -32.17 -4.23 -6.07
N ILE A 175 -32.68 -5.46 -6.12
CA ILE A 175 -31.88 -6.69 -6.18
C ILE A 175 -32.24 -7.43 -7.48
N TYR A 176 -31.27 -7.62 -8.35
CA TYR A 176 -31.46 -8.23 -9.66
C TYR A 176 -30.46 -9.35 -9.92
N ARG A 177 -30.98 -10.60 -10.12
CA ARG A 177 -30.19 -11.81 -10.37
C ARG A 177 -29.09 -12.07 -9.33
N SER A 178 -29.35 -11.77 -8.07
CA SER A 178 -28.38 -11.93 -6.99
C SER A 178 -29.01 -12.70 -5.84
N PHE A 179 -28.39 -13.81 -5.43
CA PHE A 179 -28.91 -14.72 -4.42
C PHE A 179 -28.32 -14.40 -3.04
N ASN A 180 -29.07 -14.74 -1.98
CA ASN A 180 -28.65 -14.51 -0.60
C ASN A 180 -28.20 -13.06 -0.33
N SER A 181 -28.86 -12.11 -0.92
CA SER A 181 -28.47 -10.70 -0.91
C SER A 181 -29.36 -9.85 -0.01
N LEU A 182 -28.78 -8.79 0.54
CA LEU A 182 -29.46 -7.91 1.46
C LEU A 182 -29.18 -6.43 1.13
N ALA A 183 -30.22 -5.67 0.87
CA ALA A 183 -30.16 -4.23 0.69
C ALA A 183 -30.93 -3.52 1.82
N ILE A 184 -30.27 -2.68 2.59
CA ILE A 184 -30.84 -1.93 3.71
C ILE A 184 -30.59 -0.44 3.52
N GLY A 185 -31.64 0.37 3.64
CA GLY A 185 -31.61 1.81 3.42
C GLY A 185 -32.32 2.18 2.13
N ASP A 186 -31.87 3.23 1.48
CA ASP A 186 -32.61 3.74 0.33
C ASP A 186 -31.76 3.73 -0.95
N GLN A 187 -32.37 3.40 -2.07
CA GLN A 187 -31.78 3.46 -3.41
C GLN A 187 -30.51 2.60 -3.59
N ASN A 188 -30.38 1.52 -2.84
CA ASN A 188 -29.26 0.58 -3.02
C ASN A 188 -29.55 -0.39 -4.19
N VAL A 189 -28.52 -0.73 -4.96
CA VAL A 189 -28.61 -1.65 -6.10
C VAL A 189 -27.62 -2.81 -5.93
N ILE A 190 -28.14 -4.04 -5.99
CA ILE A 190 -27.33 -5.26 -6.08
C ILE A 190 -27.73 -5.97 -7.38
N LYS A 191 -26.81 -6.00 -8.35
CA LYS A 191 -27.15 -6.48 -9.69
C LYS A 191 -26.07 -7.36 -10.28
N ARG A 192 -26.49 -8.45 -10.91
CA ARG A 192 -25.64 -9.25 -11.77
C ARG A 192 -26.06 -9.08 -13.24
N THR A 193 -25.09 -8.73 -14.08
CA THR A 193 -25.28 -8.63 -15.54
C THR A 193 -24.69 -9.89 -16.19
N TYR A 194 -25.50 -10.68 -16.88
CA TYR A 194 -25.00 -11.78 -17.68
C TYR A 194 -24.62 -11.27 -19.06
N THR A 195 -23.44 -11.67 -19.53
CA THR A 195 -23.12 -11.53 -20.94
C THR A 195 -23.59 -12.79 -21.69
N GLU A 196 -23.93 -12.67 -22.98
CA GLU A 196 -24.38 -13.78 -23.84
C GLU A 196 -23.40 -14.98 -23.91
N LYS A 197 -22.19 -14.81 -23.36
CA LYS A 197 -21.16 -15.87 -23.27
C LYS A 197 -21.26 -16.73 -22.01
N ASP A 198 -22.06 -16.34 -21.03
CA ASP A 198 -22.27 -17.11 -19.80
C ASP A 198 -23.34 -18.20 -19.99
N GLU A 199 -23.21 -18.98 -21.07
CA GLU A 199 -24.14 -20.08 -21.45
C GLU A 199 -24.18 -21.22 -20.43
N TYR A 200 -23.32 -21.18 -19.41
CA TYR A 200 -23.22 -22.25 -18.42
C TYR A 200 -23.05 -21.67 -17.00
N ILE A 201 -24.17 -21.54 -16.28
CA ILE A 201 -24.10 -21.57 -14.82
C ILE A 201 -24.01 -23.07 -14.48
N PRO A 202 -22.88 -23.59 -14.00
CA PRO A 202 -22.82 -24.98 -13.56
C PRO A 202 -23.88 -25.18 -12.51
N GLN A 203 -24.71 -26.21 -12.68
CA GLN A 203 -25.77 -26.57 -11.72
C GLN A 203 -25.23 -26.87 -10.32
N ASP A 204 -23.89 -27.00 -10.19
CA ASP A 204 -23.15 -27.38 -8.98
C ASP A 204 -22.30 -26.24 -8.40
N THR A 205 -22.36 -25.02 -8.91
CA THR A 205 -21.74 -23.90 -8.16
C THR A 205 -22.56 -23.67 -6.90
N PRO A 206 -21.94 -23.71 -5.70
CA PRO A 206 -22.64 -23.49 -4.46
C PRO A 206 -23.34 -22.14 -4.52
N GLU A 207 -24.60 -22.12 -4.15
CA GLU A 207 -25.57 -21.01 -4.18
C GLU A 207 -25.19 -19.88 -3.20
N SER A 208 -23.95 -19.45 -3.17
CA SER A 208 -23.44 -18.54 -2.16
C SER A 208 -23.03 -17.19 -2.72
N GLU A 209 -23.97 -16.50 -3.34
CA GLU A 209 -23.81 -15.09 -3.65
C GLU A 209 -24.30 -14.28 -2.44
N TYR A 210 -23.42 -14.00 -1.48
CA TYR A 210 -23.73 -13.14 -0.35
C TYR A 210 -23.26 -11.74 -0.67
N SER A 211 -24.19 -10.84 -0.98
CA SER A 211 -23.87 -9.43 -1.24
C SER A 211 -24.71 -8.52 -0.36
N PHE A 212 -24.10 -7.51 0.24
CA PHE A 212 -24.71 -6.60 1.18
C PHE A 212 -24.54 -5.15 0.76
N ALA A 213 -25.66 -4.43 0.63
CA ALA A 213 -25.67 -2.98 0.46
C ALA A 213 -26.42 -2.35 1.64
N TYR A 214 -25.75 -1.52 2.40
CA TYR A 214 -26.30 -0.84 3.56
C TYR A 214 -26.07 0.66 3.48
N GLY A 215 -27.15 1.45 3.49
CA GLY A 215 -27.09 2.91 3.46
C GLY A 215 -27.85 3.52 2.27
N PHE A 216 -27.24 4.45 1.59
CA PHE A 216 -27.89 5.23 0.53
C PHE A 216 -27.10 5.14 -0.79
N LEU A 217 -27.77 4.86 -1.91
CA LEU A 217 -27.21 4.84 -3.27
C LEU A 217 -25.98 3.93 -3.45
N ASN A 218 -25.83 2.87 -2.66
CA ASN A 218 -24.74 1.92 -2.87
C ASN A 218 -25.06 0.99 -4.06
N GLN A 219 -24.02 0.65 -4.84
CA GLN A 219 -24.14 -0.18 -6.02
C GLN A 219 -23.11 -1.34 -6.01
N LEU A 220 -23.62 -2.57 -6.07
CA LEU A 220 -22.84 -3.78 -6.25
C LEU A 220 -23.23 -4.41 -7.59
N ILE A 221 -22.35 -4.33 -8.57
CA ILE A 221 -22.60 -4.83 -9.92
C ILE A 221 -21.57 -5.91 -10.24
N ASP A 222 -22.04 -7.11 -10.60
CA ASP A 222 -21.19 -8.28 -10.90
C ASP A 222 -20.13 -8.56 -9.83
N SER A 223 -20.51 -8.40 -8.54
CA SER A 223 -19.60 -8.39 -7.40
C SER A 223 -20.12 -9.27 -6.28
N GLN A 224 -19.85 -10.58 -6.38
CA GLN A 224 -20.30 -11.58 -5.42
C GLN A 224 -19.52 -11.51 -4.10
N HIS A 225 -20.16 -11.90 -2.97
CA HIS A 225 -19.56 -11.88 -1.64
C HIS A 225 -19.00 -10.50 -1.26
N SER A 226 -19.64 -9.46 -1.72
CA SER A 226 -19.15 -8.11 -1.57
C SER A 226 -20.06 -7.26 -0.69
N GLU A 227 -19.50 -6.24 -0.08
CA GLU A 227 -20.18 -5.40 0.89
C GLU A 227 -19.99 -3.90 0.60
N ALA A 228 -21.09 -3.15 0.54
CA ALA A 228 -21.06 -1.70 0.46
C ALA A 228 -21.79 -1.09 1.67
N PHE A 229 -21.10 -0.30 2.47
CA PHE A 229 -21.64 0.35 3.65
C PHE A 229 -21.45 1.87 3.57
N GLY A 230 -22.52 2.61 3.70
CA GLY A 230 -22.49 4.07 3.70
C GLY A 230 -23.25 4.67 2.53
N GLU A 231 -22.66 5.61 1.85
CA GLU A 231 -23.34 6.40 0.83
C GLU A 231 -22.57 6.40 -0.49
N GLU A 232 -23.28 6.17 -1.59
CA GLU A 232 -22.78 6.25 -2.96
C GLU A 232 -21.52 5.39 -3.21
N ASN A 233 -21.36 4.24 -2.52
CA ASN A 233 -20.24 3.33 -2.80
C ASN A 233 -20.57 2.44 -4.01
N GLU A 234 -19.58 2.23 -4.88
CA GLU A 234 -19.68 1.40 -6.09
C GLU A 234 -18.67 0.25 -6.05
N ILE A 235 -19.14 -0.99 -6.19
CA ILE A 235 -18.30 -2.18 -6.36
C ILE A 235 -18.70 -2.85 -7.67
N ASN A 236 -17.79 -2.90 -8.63
CA ASN A 236 -18.06 -3.40 -9.98
C ASN A 236 -17.01 -4.43 -10.43
N ASN A 237 -17.45 -5.59 -10.93
CA ASN A 237 -16.60 -6.71 -11.32
C ASN A 237 -15.53 -7.06 -10.26
N SER A 238 -15.92 -7.08 -8.97
CA SER A 238 -14.96 -7.13 -7.87
C SER A 238 -15.49 -8.00 -6.74
N ASN A 239 -15.39 -9.32 -6.90
CA ASN A 239 -15.84 -10.27 -5.89
C ASN A 239 -15.01 -10.18 -4.61
N PHE A 240 -15.62 -10.57 -3.46
CA PHE A 240 -14.99 -10.56 -2.14
C PHE A 240 -14.45 -9.20 -1.72
N SER A 241 -15.10 -8.13 -2.16
CA SER A 241 -14.63 -6.77 -1.93
C SER A 241 -15.54 -6.01 -0.97
N SER A 242 -14.99 -5.02 -0.27
CA SER A 242 -15.72 -4.22 0.70
C SER A 242 -15.43 -2.73 0.53
N ALA A 243 -16.49 -1.92 0.40
CA ALA A 243 -16.39 -0.46 0.36
C ALA A 243 -17.19 0.15 1.52
N LYS A 244 -16.51 0.89 2.40
CA LYS A 244 -17.12 1.51 3.59
C LYS A 244 -16.85 3.01 3.60
N GLY A 245 -17.92 3.81 3.72
CA GLY A 245 -17.86 5.25 3.78
C GLY A 245 -18.66 5.94 2.67
N LEU A 246 -18.09 6.95 2.05
CA LEU A 246 -18.78 7.81 1.08
C LEU A 246 -18.06 7.80 -0.28
N ARG A 247 -18.80 7.52 -1.35
CA ARG A 247 -18.34 7.63 -2.75
C ARG A 247 -17.03 6.88 -3.03
N ASN A 248 -16.89 5.69 -2.46
CA ASN A 248 -15.75 4.83 -2.76
C ASN A 248 -16.06 3.96 -3.98
N LYS A 249 -15.03 3.67 -4.77
CA LYS A 249 -15.17 2.86 -5.97
C LYS A 249 -14.16 1.71 -6.00
N ILE A 250 -14.64 0.49 -6.22
CA ILE A 250 -13.82 -0.70 -6.45
C ILE A 250 -14.20 -1.28 -7.81
N GLU A 251 -13.26 -1.32 -8.75
CA GLU A 251 -13.50 -1.75 -10.13
C GLU A 251 -12.48 -2.79 -10.58
N THR A 252 -12.94 -3.95 -11.03
CA THR A 252 -12.10 -5.04 -11.54
C THR A 252 -10.98 -5.43 -10.56
N SER A 253 -11.32 -5.53 -9.25
CA SER A 253 -10.36 -5.60 -8.16
C SER A 253 -10.80 -6.59 -7.09
N TYR A 254 -10.64 -7.88 -7.36
CA TYR A 254 -11.00 -8.98 -6.48
C TYR A 254 -10.32 -8.86 -5.09
N GLY A 255 -11.06 -9.17 -4.02
CA GLY A 255 -10.52 -9.25 -2.67
C GLY A 255 -10.04 -7.91 -2.09
N SER A 256 -10.59 -6.80 -2.56
CA SER A 256 -10.10 -5.47 -2.20
C SER A 256 -11.01 -4.74 -1.22
N THR A 257 -10.44 -3.88 -0.40
CA THR A 257 -11.19 -3.17 0.64
C THR A 257 -10.87 -1.68 0.65
N ILE A 258 -11.92 -0.85 0.76
CA ILE A 258 -11.80 0.59 1.02
C ILE A 258 -12.54 0.94 2.31
N ASN A 259 -11.84 1.59 3.24
CA ASN A 259 -12.40 2.24 4.41
C ASN A 259 -12.09 3.74 4.32
N GLY A 260 -13.04 4.53 3.85
CA GLY A 260 -12.77 5.94 3.64
C GLY A 260 -13.80 6.66 2.79
N MET A 261 -13.38 7.74 2.17
CA MET A 261 -14.25 8.55 1.31
C MET A 261 -13.56 8.93 0.02
N PHE A 262 -14.30 8.99 -1.08
CA PHE A 262 -13.82 9.41 -2.40
C PHE A 262 -12.60 8.62 -2.92
N SER A 263 -12.42 7.40 -2.42
CA SER A 263 -11.25 6.58 -2.71
C SER A 263 -11.55 5.54 -3.79
N ASN A 264 -10.52 5.14 -4.55
CA ASN A 264 -10.69 4.26 -5.69
C ASN A 264 -9.64 3.14 -5.73
N ILE A 265 -10.09 1.91 -5.98
CA ILE A 265 -9.23 0.76 -6.31
C ILE A 265 -9.65 0.24 -7.69
N LYS A 266 -8.73 0.29 -8.66
CA LYS A 266 -8.98 -0.12 -10.03
C LYS A 266 -7.92 -1.08 -10.55
N LYS A 267 -8.35 -2.22 -11.13
CA LYS A 267 -7.46 -3.26 -11.68
C LYS A 267 -6.36 -3.69 -10.70
N SER A 268 -6.72 -3.81 -9.42
CA SER A 268 -5.76 -3.97 -8.32
C SER A 268 -6.32 -4.95 -7.28
N LYS A 269 -6.21 -6.24 -7.56
CA LYS A 269 -6.72 -7.29 -6.65
C LYS A 269 -5.94 -7.33 -5.32
N ASN A 270 -6.62 -7.80 -4.26
CA ASN A 270 -6.06 -7.93 -2.91
C ASN A 270 -5.45 -6.62 -2.38
N SER A 271 -6.13 -5.51 -2.59
CA SER A 271 -5.61 -4.19 -2.24
C SER A 271 -6.47 -3.52 -1.16
N PHE A 272 -5.85 -2.65 -0.38
CA PHE A 272 -6.48 -2.01 0.77
C PHE A 272 -6.26 -0.50 0.78
N ILE A 273 -7.33 0.26 1.00
CA ILE A 273 -7.25 1.70 1.25
C ILE A 273 -7.92 2.02 2.58
N GLN A 274 -7.21 2.73 3.44
CA GLN A 274 -7.74 3.47 4.57
C GLN A 274 -7.41 4.95 4.37
N GLY A 275 -8.39 5.75 3.92
CA GLY A 275 -8.06 7.14 3.60
C GLY A 275 -9.16 7.93 2.90
N TYR A 276 -8.79 9.12 2.49
CA TYR A 276 -9.63 10.08 1.78
C TYR A 276 -9.03 10.39 0.40
N ALA A 277 -9.84 10.39 -0.64
CA ALA A 277 -9.44 10.71 -2.02
C ALA A 277 -8.14 10.00 -2.48
N SER A 278 -8.01 8.76 -2.04
CA SER A 278 -6.81 7.94 -2.29
C SER A 278 -7.04 6.95 -3.43
N ASN A 279 -6.00 6.62 -4.18
CA ASN A 279 -6.13 5.81 -5.38
C ASN A 279 -5.07 4.69 -5.48
N ILE A 280 -5.54 3.46 -5.73
CA ILE A 280 -4.70 2.32 -6.13
C ILE A 280 -5.12 1.90 -7.54
N GLU A 281 -4.22 1.98 -8.49
CA GLU A 281 -4.51 1.66 -9.88
C GLU A 281 -3.41 0.82 -10.52
N ASN A 282 -3.80 -0.30 -11.18
CA ASN A 282 -2.89 -1.26 -11.82
C ASN A 282 -1.78 -1.76 -10.86
N ALA A 283 -2.10 -1.88 -9.57
CA ALA A 283 -1.17 -2.18 -8.49
C ALA A 283 -1.72 -3.25 -7.53
N PRO A 284 -1.78 -4.53 -7.93
CA PRO A 284 -2.27 -5.59 -7.08
C PRO A 284 -1.41 -5.79 -5.81
N ASN A 285 -2.02 -6.33 -4.76
CA ASN A 285 -1.43 -6.59 -3.46
C ASN A 285 -0.81 -5.33 -2.82
N SER A 286 -1.49 -4.21 -2.92
CA SER A 286 -0.96 -2.91 -2.47
C SER A 286 -1.88 -2.25 -1.45
N SER A 287 -1.32 -1.35 -0.64
CA SER A 287 -2.06 -0.70 0.43
C SER A 287 -1.79 0.80 0.55
N ILE A 288 -2.82 1.54 0.97
CA ILE A 288 -2.70 2.92 1.43
C ILE A 288 -3.22 2.98 2.87
N ILE A 289 -2.41 3.48 3.78
CA ILE A 289 -2.72 3.56 5.21
C ILE A 289 -2.67 5.01 5.67
N GLY A 290 -3.79 5.51 6.22
CA GLY A 290 -3.91 6.89 6.69
C GLY A 290 -3.71 7.92 5.58
N GLY A 291 -4.13 7.59 4.36
CA GLY A 291 -3.93 8.42 3.18
C GLY A 291 -4.95 9.55 3.05
N TYR A 292 -4.46 10.74 2.75
CA TYR A 292 -5.22 11.87 2.22
C TYR A 292 -4.58 12.27 0.90
N PHE A 293 -5.28 12.15 -0.22
CA PHE A 293 -4.69 12.30 -1.56
C PHE A 293 -3.42 11.46 -1.75
N SER A 294 -3.51 10.16 -1.52
CA SER A 294 -2.37 9.25 -1.66
C SER A 294 -2.55 8.32 -2.86
N LYS A 295 -1.45 7.87 -3.47
CA LYS A 295 -1.50 7.06 -4.69
C LYS A 295 -0.52 5.89 -4.66
N VAL A 296 -1.00 4.71 -5.06
CA VAL A 296 -0.15 3.55 -5.34
C VAL A 296 -0.39 3.09 -6.78
N ASN A 297 0.68 3.04 -7.57
CA ASN A 297 0.68 2.59 -8.97
C ASN A 297 1.73 1.51 -9.24
N MET A 298 2.15 0.81 -8.21
CA MET A 298 3.13 -0.26 -8.27
C MET A 298 2.68 -1.45 -7.42
N LYS A 299 2.70 -2.66 -7.98
CA LYS A 299 2.30 -3.88 -7.28
C LYS A 299 3.10 -4.11 -5.99
N ASN A 300 2.53 -4.83 -5.03
CA ASN A 300 3.16 -5.21 -3.76
C ASN A 300 3.74 -4.01 -2.98
N SER A 301 3.13 -2.84 -3.08
CA SER A 301 3.67 -1.59 -2.54
C SER A 301 2.73 -0.95 -1.55
N VAL A 302 3.28 -0.17 -0.63
CA VAL A 302 2.54 0.49 0.44
C VAL A 302 2.82 1.99 0.43
N ALA A 303 1.76 2.80 0.59
CA ALA A 303 1.87 4.23 0.85
C ALA A 303 1.30 4.55 2.23
N ILE A 304 2.07 5.24 3.07
CA ILE A 304 1.68 5.60 4.43
C ILE A 304 1.61 7.12 4.59
N GLY A 305 0.44 7.58 5.03
CA GLY A 305 0.17 8.99 5.33
C GLY A 305 -0.19 9.84 4.10
N SER A 306 -0.64 11.06 4.37
CA SER A 306 -1.17 11.99 3.35
C SER A 306 -0.14 12.35 2.28
N PHE A 307 -0.60 12.50 1.05
CA PHE A 307 0.22 12.84 -0.13
C PHE A 307 1.38 11.86 -0.39
N SER A 308 1.29 10.63 0.14
CA SER A 308 2.27 9.59 -0.14
C SER A 308 1.99 8.96 -1.49
N ALA A 309 3.01 8.84 -2.32
CA ALA A 309 2.87 8.27 -3.65
C ALA A 309 4.05 7.37 -4.01
N THR A 310 3.75 6.17 -4.52
CA THR A 310 4.79 5.29 -5.06
C THR A 310 5.23 5.77 -6.44
N LYS A 311 6.52 5.60 -6.74
CA LYS A 311 7.09 5.83 -8.07
C LYS A 311 7.63 4.53 -8.62
N LYS A 312 7.49 4.34 -9.92
CA LYS A 312 8.07 3.18 -10.60
C LYS A 312 9.58 3.12 -10.38
N ILE A 313 10.07 1.96 -10.00
CA ILE A 313 11.50 1.71 -9.83
C ILE A 313 12.10 1.40 -11.20
N GLU A 314 12.89 2.34 -11.75
CA GLU A 314 13.45 2.24 -13.10
C GLU A 314 14.93 1.86 -13.12
N LYS A 315 15.63 2.06 -12.02
CA LYS A 315 17.08 1.87 -11.92
C LYS A 315 17.42 0.81 -10.87
N ASN A 316 18.51 0.12 -11.08
CA ASN A 316 19.12 -0.76 -10.08
C ASN A 316 19.59 0.04 -8.87
N GLY A 317 19.85 -0.66 -7.76
CA GLY A 317 20.39 -0.06 -6.53
C GLY A 317 21.70 0.67 -6.80
N TYR A 318 21.82 1.88 -6.27
CA TYR A 318 23.03 2.68 -6.38
C TYR A 318 24.15 2.06 -5.53
N LEU A 319 25.36 2.01 -6.00
CA LEU A 319 26.58 1.39 -5.44
C LEU A 319 26.56 -0.15 -5.38
N THR A 320 25.48 -0.77 -4.94
CA THR A 320 25.41 -2.24 -4.82
C THR A 320 25.02 -2.93 -6.13
N ASN A 321 24.49 -2.15 -7.10
CA ASN A 321 23.94 -2.63 -8.36
C ASN A 321 22.84 -3.69 -8.17
N GLN A 322 22.14 -3.68 -7.01
CA GLN A 322 21.01 -4.55 -6.71
C GLN A 322 19.98 -4.47 -7.84
N SER A 323 19.52 -5.61 -8.35
CA SER A 323 18.52 -5.67 -9.40
C SER A 323 17.24 -4.92 -8.97
N LYS A 324 16.65 -4.15 -9.88
CA LYS A 324 15.32 -3.53 -9.70
C LYS A 324 14.17 -4.53 -9.79
N GLU A 325 14.43 -5.76 -10.21
CA GLU A 325 13.44 -6.80 -10.32
C GLU A 325 13.01 -7.27 -8.94
N ASN A 326 11.69 -7.43 -8.76
CA ASN A 326 11.06 -7.80 -7.48
C ASN A 326 11.33 -6.82 -6.32
N VAL A 327 11.71 -5.59 -6.63
CA VAL A 327 11.80 -4.51 -5.63
C VAL A 327 10.48 -3.75 -5.60
N TYR A 328 9.94 -3.53 -4.40
CA TYR A 328 8.67 -2.87 -4.16
C TYR A 328 8.86 -1.64 -3.28
N ALA A 329 7.88 -0.75 -3.22
CA ALA A 329 8.04 0.52 -2.53
C ALA A 329 7.24 0.57 -1.22
N LEU A 330 7.89 1.09 -0.18
CA LEU A 330 7.24 1.69 0.97
C LEU A 330 7.36 3.22 0.85
N ALA A 331 6.28 3.89 0.44
CA ALA A 331 6.27 5.34 0.26
C ALA A 331 5.71 6.03 1.52
N VAL A 332 6.56 6.77 2.21
CA VAL A 332 6.19 7.61 3.37
C VAL A 332 6.08 9.09 3.00
N GLY A 333 6.04 9.40 1.73
CA GLY A 333 5.90 10.71 1.14
C GLY A 333 5.86 10.60 -0.37
N GLY A 334 5.81 11.72 -1.07
CA GLY A 334 5.75 11.71 -2.52
C GLY A 334 5.19 12.98 -3.10
N GLU A 335 4.70 12.86 -4.30
CA GLU A 335 4.03 13.92 -5.05
C GLU A 335 2.71 13.37 -5.58
N TYR A 336 1.61 14.03 -5.25
CA TYR A 336 0.29 13.73 -5.74
C TYR A 336 -0.23 14.90 -6.58
N VAL A 337 -0.63 14.61 -7.80
CA VAL A 337 -1.24 15.60 -8.70
C VAL A 337 -2.75 15.39 -8.67
N TYR A 338 -3.46 16.36 -8.17
CA TYR A 338 -4.91 16.43 -8.22
C TYR A 338 -5.33 17.26 -9.44
N LYS A 339 -6.29 16.76 -10.19
CA LYS A 339 -6.94 17.48 -11.29
C LYS A 339 -8.38 17.75 -10.90
N ASP A 340 -8.77 19.00 -10.88
CA ASP A 340 -10.16 19.39 -10.68
C ASP A 340 -11.01 19.17 -11.97
N ASP A 341 -12.31 19.38 -11.86
CA ASP A 341 -13.24 19.22 -12.99
C ASP A 341 -12.92 20.18 -14.15
N ASN A 342 -12.24 21.28 -13.89
CA ASN A 342 -11.77 22.26 -14.88
C ASN A 342 -10.39 21.91 -15.44
N LYS A 343 -9.85 20.73 -15.11
CA LYS A 343 -8.50 20.23 -15.48
C LYS A 343 -7.35 21.04 -14.91
N ASN A 344 -7.58 21.91 -13.92
CA ASN A 344 -6.49 22.57 -13.21
C ASN A 344 -5.73 21.55 -12.36
N GLU A 345 -4.41 21.58 -12.42
CA GLU A 345 -3.55 20.68 -11.67
C GLU A 345 -3.06 21.34 -10.38
N THR A 346 -3.34 20.69 -9.26
CA THR A 346 -2.77 21.06 -7.96
C THR A 346 -1.80 19.95 -7.53
N VAL A 347 -0.55 20.34 -7.25
CA VAL A 347 0.50 19.39 -6.87
C VAL A 347 0.72 19.45 -5.37
N TYR A 348 0.47 18.34 -4.70
CA TYR A 348 0.73 18.15 -3.27
C TYR A 348 2.02 17.36 -3.09
N LYS A 349 2.92 17.85 -2.23
CA LYS A 349 4.21 17.18 -1.94
C LYS A 349 4.35 16.93 -0.44
N ALA A 350 4.82 15.75 -0.09
CA ALA A 350 5.13 15.40 1.28
C ALA A 350 6.50 14.75 1.40
N LYS A 351 7.26 15.14 2.42
CA LYS A 351 8.48 14.48 2.87
C LYS A 351 8.37 14.21 4.36
N ARG A 352 8.76 13.03 4.82
CA ARG A 352 8.70 12.63 6.23
C ARG A 352 10.04 12.16 6.73
N ARG A 353 10.31 12.44 8.01
CA ARG A 353 11.41 11.80 8.74
C ARG A 353 10.86 10.54 9.40
N ILE A 354 11.60 9.44 9.31
CA ILE A 354 11.31 8.23 10.07
C ILE A 354 12.01 8.40 11.42
N GLN A 355 11.25 8.32 12.51
CA GLN A 355 11.73 8.50 13.89
C GLN A 355 11.54 7.19 14.67
N GLY A 356 12.34 7.02 15.75
CA GLY A 356 12.25 5.83 16.60
C GLY A 356 12.89 4.58 16.00
N LEU A 357 13.77 4.74 15.01
CA LEU A 357 14.55 3.64 14.46
C LEU A 357 15.65 3.23 15.44
N ALA A 358 15.84 1.94 15.64
CA ALA A 358 17.06 1.37 16.20
C ALA A 358 18.22 1.47 15.19
N ASP A 359 19.44 1.32 15.68
CA ASP A 359 20.61 1.18 14.80
C ASP A 359 20.49 -0.10 13.97
N GLY A 360 20.68 -0.01 12.68
CA GLY A 360 20.71 -1.17 11.78
C GLY A 360 21.90 -2.07 12.09
N ALA A 361 21.66 -3.38 12.08
CA ALA A 361 22.66 -4.41 12.34
C ALA A 361 22.98 -5.24 11.09
N GLU A 362 21.99 -5.44 10.21
CA GLU A 362 22.10 -6.22 8.99
C GLU A 362 22.18 -5.33 7.74
N ASP A 363 22.66 -5.90 6.65
CA ASP A 363 22.92 -5.18 5.39
C ASP A 363 21.66 -4.59 4.73
N ASP A 364 20.48 -5.10 5.05
CA ASP A 364 19.18 -4.67 4.50
C ASP A 364 18.36 -3.80 5.46
N GLU A 365 18.91 -3.43 6.61
CA GLU A 365 18.28 -2.56 7.57
C GLU A 365 18.55 -1.06 7.34
N ALA A 366 17.64 -0.23 7.83
CA ALA A 366 17.79 1.22 7.73
C ALA A 366 18.87 1.74 8.68
N VAL A 367 19.68 2.68 8.20
CA VAL A 367 20.74 3.32 8.98
C VAL A 367 20.22 4.55 9.73
N THR A 368 20.58 4.70 11.00
CA THR A 368 20.29 5.90 11.78
C THR A 368 21.26 7.05 11.49
N VAL A 369 20.83 8.28 11.78
CA VAL A 369 21.71 9.46 11.72
C VAL A 369 22.88 9.32 12.72
N ALA A 370 22.70 8.61 13.83
CA ALA A 370 23.76 8.36 14.80
C ALA A 370 24.88 7.49 14.22
N GLN A 371 24.52 6.42 13.49
CA GLN A 371 25.48 5.57 12.78
C GLN A 371 26.22 6.36 11.69
N LEU A 372 25.51 7.18 10.92
CA LEU A 372 26.12 8.03 9.89
C LEU A 372 27.11 9.04 10.47
N LYS A 373 26.80 9.66 11.62
CA LYS A 373 27.74 10.56 12.32
C LYS A 373 29.01 9.85 12.73
N LYS A 374 28.93 8.61 13.26
CA LYS A 374 30.12 7.81 13.59
C LYS A 374 31.00 7.51 12.38
N VAL A 375 30.39 7.29 11.21
CA VAL A 375 31.12 7.11 9.95
C VAL A 375 31.79 8.42 9.54
N ASP A 376 31.11 9.56 9.63
CA ASP A 376 31.68 10.89 9.32
C ASP A 376 32.88 11.22 10.23
N GLU A 377 32.78 10.92 11.53
CA GLU A 377 33.90 11.07 12.48
C GLU A 377 35.11 10.19 12.11
N LYS A 378 34.88 8.94 11.71
CA LYS A 378 35.97 8.06 11.23
C LYS A 378 36.63 8.61 9.97
N ILE A 379 35.85 9.14 9.03
CA ILE A 379 36.37 9.75 7.79
C ILE A 379 37.22 10.97 8.09
N LYS A 380 36.80 11.85 9.01
CA LYS A 380 37.59 13.00 9.48
C LYS A 380 38.90 12.51 10.09
N GLY A 381 38.88 11.53 10.97
CA GLY A 381 40.07 10.93 11.55
C GLY A 381 41.05 10.38 10.51
N VAL A 382 40.55 9.72 9.47
CA VAL A 382 41.37 9.22 8.35
C VAL A 382 41.95 10.38 7.55
N SER A 383 41.20 11.44 7.29
CA SER A 383 41.68 12.63 6.58
C SER A 383 42.81 13.33 7.34
N GLU A 384 42.67 13.46 8.68
CA GLU A 384 43.72 14.00 9.55
C GLU A 384 44.99 13.12 9.56
N ALA A 385 44.79 11.78 9.63
CA ALA A 385 45.90 10.82 9.57
C ALA A 385 46.66 10.90 8.23
N LYS A 386 45.90 11.04 7.12
CA LYS A 386 46.49 11.23 5.78
C LYS A 386 47.32 12.54 5.72
N CYS A 387 46.80 13.65 6.22
CA CYS A 387 47.50 14.91 6.26
C CYS A 387 48.78 14.81 7.09
N LYS A 388 48.73 14.21 8.29
CA LYS A 388 49.93 13.98 9.13
C LYS A 388 50.95 13.05 8.45
N SER A 389 50.49 12.05 7.75
CA SER A 389 51.35 11.11 7.00
C SER A 389 52.06 11.84 5.83
N GLU A 390 51.32 12.68 5.07
CA GLU A 390 51.89 13.45 3.98
C GLU A 390 52.91 14.48 4.50
N LEU A 391 52.65 15.08 5.65
CA LEU A 391 53.58 16.00 6.32
C LEU A 391 54.86 15.26 6.72
N ALA A 392 54.74 14.09 7.37
CA ALA A 392 55.89 13.27 7.77
C ALA A 392 56.72 12.79 6.58
N LEU A 393 56.05 12.32 5.51
CA LEU A 393 56.69 11.92 4.27
C LEU A 393 57.46 13.05 3.60
N SER A 394 56.87 14.25 3.60
CA SER A 394 57.56 15.43 3.04
C SER A 394 58.79 15.84 3.84
N GLY A 395 58.82 15.56 5.16
CA GLY A 395 59.97 15.79 6.02
C GLY A 395 61.18 14.92 5.68
N ILE A 396 60.95 13.73 5.11
CA ILE A 396 62.06 12.83 4.68
C ILE A 396 62.83 13.45 3.52
N SER A 397 62.20 14.13 2.57
CA SER A 397 62.92 14.82 1.50
C SER A 397 63.88 15.90 2.03
N ASN A 398 63.49 16.60 3.10
CA ASN A 398 64.35 17.54 3.81
C ASN A 398 65.55 16.83 4.44
N ALA A 399 65.32 15.66 5.10
CA ALA A 399 66.37 14.87 5.73
C ALA A 399 67.37 14.33 4.68
N VAL A 400 66.85 13.85 3.55
CA VAL A 400 67.67 13.39 2.42
C VAL A 400 68.52 14.55 1.86
N ALA A 401 67.93 15.74 1.67
CA ALA A 401 68.64 16.89 1.20
C ALA A 401 69.77 17.32 2.18
N ILE A 402 69.47 17.35 3.49
CA ILE A 402 70.47 17.68 4.54
C ILE A 402 71.58 16.61 4.62
N ALA A 403 71.21 15.33 4.46
CA ALA A 403 72.18 14.21 4.48
C ALA A 403 73.18 14.29 3.31
N ASN A 404 72.70 14.73 2.14
CA ASN A 404 73.54 14.87 0.94
C ASN A 404 74.43 16.14 0.92
N LEU A 405 74.31 17.01 1.91
CA LEU A 405 75.20 18.17 2.01
C LEU A 405 76.64 17.74 2.24
N VAL A 406 77.52 18.08 1.30
CA VAL A 406 78.96 17.81 1.40
C VAL A 406 79.54 18.58 2.56
N GLN A 407 80.27 17.93 3.44
CA GLN A 407 80.91 18.56 4.59
C GLN A 407 82.41 18.88 4.30
N VAL A 408 82.96 19.80 5.04
CA VAL A 408 84.38 20.03 5.00
C VAL A 408 85.15 18.79 5.41
N ASN A 409 86.10 18.37 4.58
CA ASN A 409 86.94 17.22 4.88
C ASN A 409 88.17 17.72 5.73
N SER A 410 88.48 16.96 6.79
CA SER A 410 89.60 17.29 7.69
C SER A 410 90.97 17.27 6.99
N TYR A 411 91.05 16.66 5.84
CA TYR A 411 92.26 16.67 4.99
C TYR A 411 92.33 17.85 3.99
N SER A 412 91.22 18.58 3.83
CA SER A 412 91.15 19.74 2.93
C SER A 412 91.98 20.91 3.46
N ASN A 413 92.61 21.68 2.56
CA ASN A 413 93.31 22.93 2.90
C ASN A 413 92.31 24.04 3.26
N TYR A 414 91.04 23.87 2.91
CA TYR A 414 89.96 24.80 3.23
C TYR A 414 89.33 24.48 4.58
N ARG A 415 89.02 25.51 5.38
CA ARG A 415 88.43 25.32 6.71
C ARG A 415 86.91 25.41 6.73
N HIS A 416 86.31 25.95 5.71
CA HIS A 416 84.89 26.20 5.61
C HIS A 416 84.38 25.68 4.28
N ASN A 417 83.17 25.09 4.28
CA ASN A 417 82.49 24.66 3.09
C ASN A 417 81.02 25.14 3.13
N LEU A 418 80.58 25.76 2.07
CA LEU A 418 79.15 26.01 1.81
C LEU A 418 78.70 25.04 0.76
N SER A 419 77.62 24.28 1.06
CA SER A 419 77.08 23.25 0.18
C SER A 419 75.59 23.38 -0.04
N VAL A 420 75.15 22.98 -1.21
CA VAL A 420 73.75 22.86 -1.60
C VAL A 420 73.50 21.45 -1.98
N ALA A 421 72.37 20.91 -1.56
CA ALA A 421 71.99 19.57 -1.91
C ALA A 421 70.47 19.51 -2.23
N TYR A 422 70.14 18.55 -3.04
CA TYR A 422 68.77 18.23 -3.40
C TYR A 422 68.40 16.89 -2.83
N GLY A 423 67.19 16.77 -2.31
CA GLY A 423 66.61 15.53 -1.82
C GLY A 423 65.25 15.29 -2.46
N TYR A 424 65.01 14.07 -2.87
CA TYR A 424 63.70 13.60 -3.37
C TYR A 424 63.28 12.37 -2.60
N TYR A 425 62.01 12.38 -2.17
CA TYR A 425 61.39 11.23 -1.54
C TYR A 425 59.87 11.27 -1.70
N GLY A 426 59.27 10.23 -2.26
CA GLY A 426 57.82 10.09 -2.40
C GLY A 426 57.23 11.31 -3.03
N GLU A 427 57.06 11.89 -3.92
CA GLU A 427 56.48 13.11 -4.48
C GLU A 427 56.89 14.44 -3.79
N SER A 428 57.83 14.37 -2.85
CA SER A 428 58.36 15.56 -2.20
C SER A 428 59.81 15.81 -2.62
N HIS A 429 60.09 17.08 -2.94
CA HIS A 429 61.39 17.61 -3.35
C HIS A 429 61.87 18.58 -2.29
N ALA A 430 63.13 18.54 -1.91
CA ALA A 430 63.69 19.47 -0.97
C ALA A 430 65.07 20.01 -1.48
N ILE A 431 65.34 21.22 -1.13
CA ILE A 431 66.65 21.84 -1.32
C ILE A 431 67.22 22.18 0.06
N ALA A 432 68.44 21.78 0.30
CA ALA A 432 69.18 22.08 1.52
C ALA A 432 70.39 22.99 1.25
N LEU A 433 70.59 23.88 2.19
CA LEU A 433 71.84 24.70 2.29
C LEU A 433 72.56 24.26 3.56
N GLY A 434 73.86 24.09 3.46
CA GLY A 434 74.67 23.73 4.60
C GLY A 434 75.99 24.48 4.64
N PHE A 435 76.35 24.95 5.83
CA PHE A 435 77.64 25.50 6.13
C PHE A 435 78.33 24.56 7.12
N SER A 436 79.53 24.13 6.78
CA SER A 436 80.35 23.30 7.65
C SER A 436 81.78 23.89 7.77
N GLY A 437 82.38 23.63 8.92
CA GLY A 437 83.74 24.13 9.17
C GLY A 437 84.51 23.28 10.15
N VAL A 438 85.84 23.44 10.13
CA VAL A 438 86.81 22.81 11.01
C VAL A 438 87.68 23.86 11.66
N THR A 439 87.95 23.74 12.97
CA THR A 439 88.84 24.62 13.72
C THR A 439 90.29 24.54 13.25
N LYS A 440 91.15 25.56 13.59
CA LYS A 440 92.58 25.59 13.21
C LYS A 440 93.31 24.31 13.62
N ASN A 441 93.02 23.76 14.79
CA ASN A 441 93.62 22.51 15.27
C ASN A 441 92.99 21.25 14.70
N ARG A 442 91.98 21.40 13.82
CA ARG A 442 91.21 20.34 13.17
C ARG A 442 90.60 19.30 14.11
N LYS A 443 90.54 19.56 15.39
CA LYS A 443 89.94 18.68 16.38
C LYS A 443 88.41 18.89 16.53
N PHE A 444 87.85 20.02 16.12
CA PHE A 444 86.47 20.35 16.23
C PHE A 444 85.86 20.67 14.86
N VAL A 445 84.78 19.92 14.50
CA VAL A 445 84.00 20.08 13.27
C VAL A 445 82.65 20.57 13.61
N TYR A 446 82.09 21.50 12.89
CA TYR A 446 80.73 21.99 13.06
C TYR A 446 79.98 22.01 11.73
N LYS A 447 78.66 21.86 11.80
CA LYS A 447 77.74 21.90 10.66
C LYS A 447 76.47 22.66 11.06
N LEU A 448 76.08 23.60 10.24
CA LEU A 448 74.77 24.20 10.24
C LEU A 448 74.07 23.85 8.93
N SER A 449 72.87 23.40 8.99
CA SER A 449 72.12 23.04 7.76
C SER A 449 70.66 23.47 7.88
N GLY A 450 70.06 23.82 6.78
CA GLY A 450 68.66 24.10 6.66
C GLY A 450 68.12 23.56 5.34
N SER A 451 66.93 23.08 5.31
CA SER A 451 66.28 22.65 4.08
C SER A 451 64.80 23.05 4.06
N VAL A 452 64.30 23.26 2.87
CA VAL A 452 62.90 23.52 2.60
C VAL A 452 62.40 22.59 1.49
N ASN A 453 61.23 22.03 1.66
CA ASN A 453 60.64 21.19 0.63
C ASN A 453 59.51 21.92 -0.14
N ASN A 454 59.04 21.30 -1.22
CA ASN A 454 57.95 21.82 -2.06
C ASN A 454 56.57 21.87 -1.37
N LYS A 455 56.43 21.31 -0.17
CA LYS A 455 55.23 21.41 0.70
C LYS A 455 55.38 22.56 1.72
N GLY A 456 56.47 23.34 1.67
CA GLY A 456 56.72 24.46 2.56
C GLY A 456 57.27 24.06 3.94
N ASN A 457 57.64 22.80 4.19
CA ASN A 457 58.19 22.38 5.47
C ASN A 457 59.68 22.74 5.55
N LEU A 458 60.05 23.40 6.65
CA LEU A 458 61.42 23.76 6.96
C LEU A 458 62.03 22.76 7.95
N ALA A 459 63.26 22.34 7.69
CA ALA A 459 64.07 21.59 8.65
C ALA A 459 65.39 22.28 8.88
N LEU A 460 65.79 22.34 10.13
CA LEU A 460 67.06 22.92 10.57
C LEU A 460 67.87 21.89 11.33
N GLY A 461 69.17 21.90 11.12
CA GLY A 461 70.07 20.98 11.79
C GLY A 461 71.36 21.63 12.20
N LEU A 462 71.77 21.38 13.43
CA LEU A 462 73.07 21.74 13.98
C LEU A 462 73.81 20.49 14.37
N GLY A 463 75.07 20.41 13.99
CA GLY A 463 75.96 19.31 14.35
C GLY A 463 77.32 19.82 14.76
N ALA A 464 77.86 19.17 15.78
CA ALA A 464 79.26 19.41 16.22
C ALA A 464 79.92 18.08 16.52
N GLY A 465 81.16 17.94 16.13
CA GLY A 465 81.96 16.75 16.35
C GLY A 465 83.34 17.07 16.87
N LEU A 466 83.80 16.33 17.85
CA LEU A 466 85.17 16.42 18.35
C LEU A 466 85.92 15.19 17.87
N MET A 467 87.03 15.39 17.20
CA MET A 467 87.92 14.30 16.79
C MET A 467 88.87 13.97 17.93
N LEU A 468 88.90 12.74 18.35
CA LEU A 468 89.70 12.21 19.43
C LEU A 468 90.81 11.33 18.85
N GLY A 469 91.99 11.33 19.50
CA GLY A 469 93.23 10.62 19.09
C GLY A 469 94.27 11.46 18.41
N ASP A 470 95.47 10.97 18.33
CA ASP A 470 96.58 11.59 17.62
C ASP A 470 96.48 11.28 16.13
N ARG A 471 97.04 12.23 15.36
CA ARG A 471 97.04 12.17 13.90
C ARG A 471 98.13 11.22 13.44
N GLU A 472 97.89 9.92 13.41
CA GLU A 472 98.72 9.03 12.68
C GLU A 472 98.58 9.17 11.18
N ASN A 473 99.71 9.36 10.49
CA ASN A 473 99.80 9.38 9.02
C ASN A 473 99.48 7.95 8.47
N SER A 474 98.31 7.48 8.61
CA SER A 474 97.88 6.21 8.00
C SER A 474 96.80 6.41 6.98
N LEU A 475 97.08 5.96 5.80
CA LEU A 475 96.21 5.95 4.63
C LEU A 475 95.00 4.95 4.76
N ASP A 476 94.73 4.38 5.98
CA ASP A 476 93.78 3.31 6.17
C ASP A 476 92.44 3.64 6.83
N THR A 477 92.19 4.92 7.11
CA THR A 477 90.96 5.29 7.82
C THR A 477 89.69 5.40 6.93
N ASN A 478 89.83 5.29 5.62
CA ASN A 478 88.69 5.54 4.70
C ASN A 478 87.66 4.40 4.61
N ASN A 479 88.01 3.16 5.04
CA ASN A 479 87.09 2.03 4.86
C ASN A 479 86.07 1.83 6.00
N LEU A 480 86.37 2.31 7.24
CA LEU A 480 85.47 2.10 8.39
C LEU A 480 84.29 3.08 8.41
N ASP A 481 84.52 4.30 7.99
CA ASP A 481 83.46 5.32 7.95
C ASP A 481 82.52 5.12 6.75
N VAL A 482 83.05 4.63 5.64
CA VAL A 482 82.28 4.24 4.47
C VAL A 482 81.37 3.07 4.81
N LYS A 483 81.82 2.06 5.56
CA LYS A 483 81.00 0.94 5.99
C LYS A 483 79.87 1.33 6.93
N LYS A 484 80.15 2.23 7.89
CA LYS A 484 79.09 2.76 8.79
C LYS A 484 78.07 3.60 8.01
N LEU A 485 78.47 4.27 6.94
CA LEU A 485 77.58 5.03 6.10
C LEU A 485 76.64 4.11 5.29
N TYR A 486 77.21 3.00 4.73
CA TYR A 486 76.41 1.98 4.07
C TYR A 486 75.44 1.30 5.02
N ASP A 487 75.83 0.93 6.23
CA ASP A 487 74.97 0.37 7.25
C ASP A 487 73.83 1.31 7.63
N LYS A 488 74.06 2.60 7.58
CA LYS A 488 73.03 3.64 7.85
C LYS A 488 72.09 3.86 6.66
N ILE A 489 72.63 3.76 5.45
CA ILE A 489 71.86 3.79 4.21
C ILE A 489 70.93 2.56 4.16
N ASP A 490 71.40 1.35 4.40
CA ASP A 490 70.65 0.14 4.42
C ASP A 490 69.51 0.21 5.46
N LYS A 491 69.79 0.79 6.63
CA LYS A 491 68.78 0.99 7.65
C LYS A 491 67.69 1.97 7.20
N LEU A 492 68.06 3.09 6.59
CA LEU A 492 67.15 4.07 6.05
C LEU A 492 66.31 3.52 4.87
N GLU A 493 66.90 2.70 4.04
CA GLU A 493 66.22 2.03 2.94
C GLU A 493 65.17 1.05 3.49
N LYS A 494 65.45 0.31 4.55
CA LYS A 494 64.51 -0.60 5.19
C LYS A 494 63.35 0.17 5.84
N GLU A 495 63.65 1.24 6.58
CA GLU A 495 62.60 2.14 7.13
C GLU A 495 61.72 2.74 6.02
N ASN A 496 62.32 3.02 4.85
CA ASN A 496 61.63 3.52 3.68
C ASN A 496 60.66 2.48 3.07
N GLU A 497 61.07 1.22 2.98
CA GLU A 497 60.18 0.17 2.49
C GLU A 497 59.00 -0.08 3.45
N GLU A 498 59.23 -0.11 4.76
CA GLU A 498 58.19 -0.22 5.76
C GLU A 498 57.19 0.96 5.68
N PHE A 499 57.68 2.14 5.37
CA PHE A 499 56.87 3.35 5.22
C PHE A 499 56.02 3.31 3.93
N LYS A 500 56.56 2.77 2.84
CA LYS A 500 55.83 2.54 1.59
C LYS A 500 54.66 1.54 1.79
N GLU A 501 54.89 0.48 2.54
CA GLU A 501 53.89 -0.52 2.86
C GLU A 501 52.78 0.09 3.73
N TYR A 502 53.13 0.89 4.75
CA TYR A 502 52.17 1.63 5.58
C TYR A 502 51.31 2.56 4.76
N LYS A 503 51.90 3.33 3.84
CA LYS A 503 51.22 4.23 2.92
C LYS A 503 50.19 3.48 2.08
N LYS A 504 50.60 2.34 1.47
CA LYS A 504 49.74 1.51 0.63
C LYS A 504 48.55 0.97 1.41
N ASN A 505 48.77 0.51 2.64
CA ASN A 505 47.71 0.01 3.52
C ASN A 505 46.72 1.13 3.92
N THR A 506 47.21 2.35 4.16
CA THR A 506 46.41 3.52 4.50
C THR A 506 45.55 3.97 3.30
N GLU A 507 46.11 3.98 2.10
CA GLU A 507 45.38 4.30 0.86
C GLU A 507 44.25 3.28 0.56
N ASN A 508 44.51 1.98 0.81
CA ASN A 508 43.49 0.94 0.66
C ASN A 508 42.36 1.11 1.66
N LYS A 509 42.68 1.50 2.89
CA LYS A 509 41.69 1.74 3.94
C LYS A 509 40.82 2.98 3.65
N ILE A 510 41.42 4.00 3.08
CA ILE A 510 40.70 5.22 2.59
C ILE A 510 39.74 4.83 1.48
N LYS A 511 40.18 4.07 0.47
CA LYS A 511 39.31 3.61 -0.63
C LYS A 511 38.12 2.78 -0.14
N GLU A 512 38.35 1.91 0.83
CA GLU A 512 37.28 1.10 1.41
C GLU A 512 36.26 1.95 2.18
N LEU A 513 36.71 2.93 2.95
CA LEU A 513 35.85 3.88 3.66
C LEU A 513 35.08 4.81 2.71
N GLU A 514 35.72 5.27 1.64
CA GLU A 514 35.06 6.05 0.59
C GLU A 514 33.97 5.24 -0.11
N LYS A 515 34.18 3.95 -0.35
CA LYS A 515 33.20 3.01 -0.90
C LYS A 515 32.02 2.84 0.04
N GLN A 516 32.26 2.64 1.34
CA GLN A 516 31.23 2.54 2.37
C GLN A 516 30.42 3.84 2.49
N LEU A 517 31.07 4.99 2.43
CA LEU A 517 30.41 6.29 2.45
C LEU A 517 29.47 6.49 1.25
N ARG A 518 29.94 6.15 0.05
CA ARG A 518 29.12 6.22 -1.17
C ARG A 518 27.88 5.34 -1.08
N ILE A 519 27.99 4.13 -0.50
CA ILE A 519 26.85 3.25 -0.26
C ILE A 519 25.83 3.89 0.70
N LEU A 520 26.31 4.57 1.75
CA LEU A 520 25.48 5.24 2.75
C LEU A 520 24.76 6.49 2.21
N ILE A 521 25.45 7.27 1.38
CA ILE A 521 24.88 8.48 0.76
C ILE A 521 23.78 8.15 -0.23
N ASN A 522 23.90 7.03 -0.95
CA ASN A 522 22.92 6.65 -1.97
C ASN A 522 21.76 5.79 -1.46
N LYS A 523 21.75 5.40 -0.19
CA LYS A 523 20.59 4.80 0.49
C LYS A 523 19.65 5.85 1.10
N LYS A 524 19.96 7.11 0.95
CA LYS A 524 19.11 8.25 1.26
C LYS A 524 18.44 8.76 -0.02
#